data_a3e466b37d6534c2e7c487b34a6c3285
#
_entry.id   a3e466b37d6534c2e7c487b34a6c3285
#
_cell.length_a   1.000
_cell.length_b   1.000
_cell.length_c   1.000
_cell.angle_alpha   90.00
_cell.angle_beta   90.00
_cell.angle_gamma   90.00
#
_symmetry.space_group_name_H-M   'P 1'
#
loop_
_entity.id
_entity.type
_entity.pdbx_description
1 polymer ?
#
loop_
_entity_poly.entity_id
_entity_poly.type
_entity_poly.pdbx_seq_one_letter_code
_entity_poly.pdbx_strand_id
1 'polypeptide(L)'
;AKQAADEAAKAQAEGAAGWFKTNKAEQAYKYLTDDSVSQYLEYTHIGAKDDATSLDNLLKALDMIDECNKLRADHGLEPLKVSETAMAMAMVQANYAANGHYNHNYQYDNVGENLDWGFSDDDPYDDWYTAEKETYDAAVKSGDYPDLAKLSPYDVFLKYPDLYQQVGHYLNIVDPEYIATGMAYSGYGETNYDHAFTQEYFNDWNSYNANDTTFDASVYRAKVEAYVNQIKSAQSTYEDALKQVEAAKTALDKANTAHASAVLTLDKATSYLQDTQDESARTTQLLADATRKAAETQTAYEQAKSADEQAQASLTTAETDRQTKQTAYDQAKSADKQAQTRLTQAQAALDKANTDVKQAEQDKTAADTRLDVLTDAKNALAKAQTAYDQAKSEADQAQQAKQTAQDELAQAQTAYEQAKKESDKAPNRSRTSKTPRRTSRPGPRPSPPRRPTWTRRPRHTTPPGTRPTRPSRPKRTPKPRSGTRSRR
;
A
#
# COMPACT_ATOMS: atom_id res chain seq x y z
N ALA A 1 -10.46 -9.14 11.64
CA ALA A 1 -9.19 -8.43 11.54
C ALA A 1 -8.13 -9.28 10.83
N LYS A 2 -7.80 -10.49 11.34
CA LYS A 2 -6.76 -11.36 10.75
C LYS A 2 -7.03 -11.67 9.28
N GLN A 3 -8.22 -12.13 8.94
CA GLN A 3 -8.57 -12.43 7.54
C GLN A 3 -8.44 -11.20 6.63
N ALA A 4 -8.89 -10.04 7.10
CA ALA A 4 -8.75 -8.79 6.34
C ALA A 4 -7.28 -8.38 6.17
N ALA A 5 -6.44 -8.63 7.18
CA ALA A 5 -5.01 -8.40 7.07
C ALA A 5 -4.30 -9.41 6.16
N ASP A 6 -4.72 -10.68 6.17
CA ASP A 6 -4.20 -11.71 5.26
C ASP A 6 -4.59 -11.36 3.79
N GLU A 7 -5.82 -10.90 3.56
CA GLU A 7 -6.29 -10.40 2.25
C GLU A 7 -5.53 -9.13 1.84
N ALA A 8 -5.28 -8.22 2.78
CA ALA A 8 -4.49 -7.01 2.55
C ALA A 8 -3.02 -7.32 2.25
N ALA A 9 -2.42 -8.26 2.98
CA ALA A 9 -1.05 -8.72 2.72
C ALA A 9 -0.93 -9.37 1.33
N LYS A 10 -1.94 -10.15 0.92
CA LYS A 10 -2.03 -10.70 -0.42
C LYS A 10 -2.16 -9.60 -1.47
N ALA A 11 -3.04 -8.62 -1.25
CA ALA A 11 -3.22 -7.49 -2.15
C ALA A 11 -1.95 -6.64 -2.27
N GLN A 12 -1.21 -6.46 -1.16
CA GLN A 12 0.10 -5.82 -1.16
C GLN A 12 1.12 -6.60 -1.99
N ALA A 13 1.13 -7.93 -1.84
CA ALA A 13 2.03 -8.81 -2.59
C ALA A 13 1.64 -8.92 -4.09
N GLU A 14 0.37 -8.77 -4.41
CA GLU A 14 -0.11 -8.70 -5.81
C GLU A 14 0.16 -7.32 -6.44
N GLY A 15 0.49 -6.29 -5.65
CA GLY A 15 0.90 -4.98 -6.13
C GLY A 15 -0.05 -4.36 -7.15
N ALA A 16 0.50 -3.78 -8.21
CA ALA A 16 -0.27 -3.20 -9.31
C ALA A 16 -1.13 -4.24 -10.05
N ALA A 17 -0.69 -5.49 -10.17
CA ALA A 17 -1.51 -6.55 -10.77
C ALA A 17 -2.79 -6.80 -9.95
N GLY A 18 -2.68 -6.78 -8.62
CA GLY A 18 -3.84 -6.85 -7.71
C GLY A 18 -4.77 -5.66 -7.85
N TRP A 19 -4.21 -4.47 -8.02
CA TRP A 19 -4.97 -3.24 -8.31
C TRP A 19 -5.72 -3.35 -9.65
N PHE A 20 -5.06 -3.69 -10.73
CA PHE A 20 -5.68 -3.84 -12.05
C PHE A 20 -6.81 -4.86 -12.05
N LYS A 21 -6.60 -5.99 -11.38
CA LYS A 21 -7.64 -7.00 -11.18
C LYS A 21 -8.84 -6.45 -10.41
N THR A 22 -8.59 -5.70 -9.34
CA THR A 22 -9.62 -5.08 -8.50
C THR A 22 -10.41 -4.03 -9.29
N ASN A 23 -9.72 -3.22 -10.09
CA ASN A 23 -10.31 -2.19 -10.93
C ASN A 23 -10.90 -2.74 -12.25
N LYS A 24 -10.78 -4.06 -12.49
CA LYS A 24 -11.25 -4.76 -13.70
C LYS A 24 -10.54 -4.34 -14.98
N ALA A 25 -9.31 -3.89 -14.87
CA ALA A 25 -8.43 -3.61 -15.97
C ALA A 25 -7.80 -4.92 -16.50
N GLU A 26 -8.62 -5.74 -17.16
CA GLU A 26 -8.23 -7.08 -17.57
C GLU A 26 -7.05 -7.07 -18.54
N GLN A 27 -6.97 -6.06 -19.39
CA GLN A 27 -5.88 -5.90 -20.35
C GLN A 27 -4.58 -5.59 -19.61
N ALA A 28 -4.56 -4.57 -18.76
CA ALA A 28 -3.41 -4.22 -17.95
C ALA A 28 -2.92 -5.40 -17.08
N TYR A 29 -3.86 -6.12 -16.46
CA TYR A 29 -3.53 -7.32 -15.70
C TYR A 29 -2.79 -8.37 -16.54
N LYS A 30 -3.26 -8.62 -17.79
CA LYS A 30 -2.61 -9.56 -18.70
C LYS A 30 -1.21 -9.11 -19.10
N TYR A 31 -1.01 -7.82 -19.33
CA TYR A 31 0.32 -7.29 -19.65
C TYR A 31 1.37 -7.57 -18.56
N LEU A 32 0.95 -7.74 -17.30
CA LEU A 32 1.82 -8.10 -16.19
C LEU A 32 1.92 -9.60 -15.91
N THR A 33 1.02 -10.44 -16.46
CA THR A 33 0.87 -11.82 -16.00
C THR A 33 0.79 -12.89 -17.09
N ASP A 34 0.79 -12.50 -18.36
CA ASP A 34 0.57 -13.41 -19.48
C ASP A 34 1.68 -13.27 -20.53
N ASP A 35 2.60 -14.24 -20.57
CA ASP A 35 3.73 -14.28 -21.49
C ASP A 35 3.31 -14.33 -22.97
N SER A 36 2.05 -14.64 -23.26
CA SER A 36 1.52 -14.56 -24.62
C SER A 36 1.15 -13.14 -25.06
N VAL A 37 1.06 -12.22 -24.10
CA VAL A 37 0.66 -10.80 -24.30
C VAL A 37 1.85 -9.88 -24.15
N SER A 38 2.73 -10.16 -23.21
CA SER A 38 3.89 -9.34 -22.87
C SER A 38 5.16 -10.18 -22.84
N GLN A 39 6.21 -9.69 -23.47
CA GLN A 39 7.54 -10.30 -23.38
C GLN A 39 8.29 -9.73 -22.15
N TYR A 40 9.38 -10.39 -21.77
CA TYR A 40 10.29 -9.94 -20.71
C TYR A 40 9.68 -9.91 -19.30
N LEU A 41 8.61 -10.69 -19.07
CA LEU A 41 7.99 -10.78 -17.75
C LEU A 41 8.89 -11.45 -16.71
N GLU A 42 9.96 -12.14 -17.12
CA GLU A 42 11.00 -12.67 -16.24
C GLU A 42 11.70 -11.61 -15.40
N TYR A 43 11.66 -10.34 -15.82
CA TYR A 43 12.21 -9.20 -15.07
C TYR A 43 11.16 -8.55 -14.14
N THR A 44 9.91 -8.98 -14.22
CA THR A 44 8.82 -8.43 -13.40
C THR A 44 8.54 -9.32 -12.20
N HIS A 45 8.78 -8.80 -11.01
CA HIS A 45 8.56 -9.48 -9.74
C HIS A 45 7.36 -8.86 -9.04
N ILE A 46 6.17 -9.24 -9.48
CA ILE A 46 4.90 -8.61 -9.10
C ILE A 46 4.81 -8.32 -7.61
N GLY A 47 4.57 -7.06 -7.27
CA GLY A 47 4.41 -6.55 -5.91
C GLY A 47 5.67 -6.56 -5.06
N ALA A 48 6.81 -7.02 -5.59
CA ALA A 48 8.07 -6.98 -4.85
C ALA A 48 8.45 -5.52 -4.55
N LYS A 49 9.06 -5.31 -3.40
CA LYS A 49 9.58 -3.99 -3.05
C LYS A 49 10.56 -3.54 -4.14
N ASP A 50 10.50 -2.29 -4.49
CA ASP A 50 11.32 -1.64 -5.51
C ASP A 50 11.02 -2.08 -6.97
N ASP A 51 10.27 -3.17 -7.22
CA ASP A 51 9.72 -3.50 -8.54
C ASP A 51 8.69 -2.46 -8.99
N ALA A 52 8.60 -2.19 -10.29
CA ALA A 52 7.65 -1.21 -10.83
C ALA A 52 6.20 -1.53 -10.48
N THR A 53 5.88 -2.80 -10.23
CA THR A 53 4.55 -3.27 -9.85
C THR A 53 4.25 -3.12 -8.36
N SER A 54 5.19 -2.65 -7.53
CA SER A 54 4.90 -2.36 -6.13
C SER A 54 3.90 -1.21 -6.00
N LEU A 55 3.06 -1.24 -4.95
CA LEU A 55 2.07 -0.17 -4.74
C LEU A 55 2.73 1.20 -4.43
N ASP A 56 3.90 1.18 -3.82
CA ASP A 56 4.63 2.42 -3.53
C ASP A 56 5.21 3.03 -4.82
N ASN A 57 5.74 2.21 -5.73
CA ASN A 57 6.21 2.67 -7.03
C ASN A 57 5.07 3.07 -7.96
N LEU A 58 3.93 2.39 -7.87
CA LEU A 58 2.71 2.83 -8.56
C LEU A 58 2.29 4.24 -8.13
N LEU A 59 2.33 4.55 -6.83
CA LEU A 59 2.03 5.90 -6.34
C LEU A 59 3.08 6.92 -6.79
N LYS A 60 4.37 6.55 -6.75
CA LYS A 60 5.46 7.39 -7.26
C LYS A 60 5.30 7.70 -8.75
N ALA A 61 4.89 6.71 -9.53
CA ALA A 61 4.60 6.89 -10.95
C ALA A 61 3.47 7.89 -11.20
N LEU A 62 2.46 7.92 -10.33
CA LEU A 62 1.38 8.91 -10.42
C LEU A 62 1.86 10.33 -10.09
N ASP A 63 2.83 10.49 -9.18
CA ASP A 63 3.45 11.79 -8.93
C ASP A 63 4.16 12.31 -10.20
N MET A 64 4.82 11.42 -10.92
CA MET A 64 5.48 11.74 -12.18
C MET A 64 4.49 12.09 -13.29
N ILE A 65 3.34 11.41 -13.38
CA ILE A 65 2.26 11.79 -14.33
C ILE A 65 1.72 13.19 -14.02
N ASP A 66 1.56 13.52 -12.74
CA ASP A 66 1.12 14.86 -12.35
C ASP A 66 2.15 15.93 -12.74
N GLU A 67 3.45 15.61 -12.66
CA GLU A 67 4.52 16.49 -13.13
C GLU A 67 4.47 16.65 -14.65
N CYS A 68 4.39 15.54 -15.42
CA CYS A 68 4.20 15.60 -16.86
C CYS A 68 3.03 16.51 -17.25
N ASN A 69 1.91 16.37 -16.56
CA ASN A 69 0.72 17.17 -16.84
C ASN A 69 0.89 18.66 -16.49
N LYS A 70 1.73 19.01 -15.52
CA LYS A 70 2.13 20.40 -15.28
C LYS A 70 2.99 20.94 -16.42
N LEU A 71 4.00 20.16 -16.84
CA LEU A 71 4.84 20.53 -17.97
C LEU A 71 4.01 20.74 -19.26
N ARG A 72 3.04 19.86 -19.52
CA ARG A 72 2.09 20.01 -20.63
C ARG A 72 1.24 21.27 -20.50
N ALA A 73 0.76 21.57 -19.30
CA ALA A 73 -0.02 22.78 -19.03
C ALA A 73 0.76 24.06 -19.33
N ASP A 74 2.08 24.07 -19.09
CA ASP A 74 2.95 25.22 -19.43
C ASP A 74 3.03 25.45 -20.96
N HIS A 75 2.73 24.42 -21.76
CA HIS A 75 2.57 24.51 -23.22
C HIS A 75 1.12 24.73 -23.68
N GLY A 76 0.18 24.88 -22.73
CA GLY A 76 -1.25 25.05 -23.04
C GLY A 76 -1.91 23.79 -23.60
N LEU A 77 -1.34 22.62 -23.31
CA LEU A 77 -1.85 21.33 -23.72
C LEU A 77 -2.82 20.74 -22.68
N GLU A 78 -3.74 19.92 -23.17
CA GLU A 78 -4.62 19.16 -22.28
C GLU A 78 -3.81 18.13 -21.46
N PRO A 79 -4.21 17.88 -20.22
CA PRO A 79 -3.56 16.87 -19.41
C PRO A 79 -3.80 15.47 -19.99
N LEU A 80 -2.78 14.65 -19.99
CA LEU A 80 -2.90 13.23 -20.31
C LEU A 80 -3.72 12.51 -19.25
N LYS A 81 -4.59 11.63 -19.70
CA LYS A 81 -5.31 10.70 -18.83
C LYS A 81 -4.43 9.50 -18.50
N VAL A 82 -4.67 8.90 -17.35
CA VAL A 82 -4.01 7.64 -17.01
C VAL A 82 -4.71 6.50 -17.74
N SER A 83 -3.96 5.72 -18.49
CA SER A 83 -4.32 4.45 -19.08
C SER A 83 -3.72 3.30 -18.24
N GLU A 84 -4.56 2.38 -17.74
CA GLU A 84 -4.06 1.24 -16.99
C GLU A 84 -3.23 0.29 -17.84
N THR A 85 -3.56 0.20 -19.12
CA THR A 85 -2.78 -0.58 -20.09
C THR A 85 -1.39 0.04 -20.28
N ALA A 86 -1.31 1.34 -20.48
CA ALA A 86 -0.02 2.04 -20.58
C ALA A 86 0.79 1.96 -19.28
N MET A 87 0.13 2.02 -18.12
CA MET A 87 0.79 1.79 -16.82
C MET A 87 1.45 0.40 -16.77
N ALA A 88 0.73 -0.64 -17.19
CA ALA A 88 1.26 -2.01 -17.19
C ALA A 88 2.43 -2.19 -18.17
N MET A 89 2.34 -1.59 -19.36
CA MET A 89 3.42 -1.59 -20.36
C MET A 89 4.67 -0.89 -19.82
N ALA A 90 4.50 0.29 -19.24
CA ALA A 90 5.58 1.04 -18.60
C ALA A 90 6.25 0.23 -17.48
N MET A 91 5.47 -0.50 -16.67
CA MET A 91 6.02 -1.35 -15.60
C MET A 91 6.92 -2.47 -16.15
N VAL A 92 6.51 -3.14 -17.22
CA VAL A 92 7.33 -4.17 -17.86
C VAL A 92 8.61 -3.57 -18.42
N GLN A 93 8.52 -2.44 -19.09
CA GLN A 93 9.69 -1.75 -19.67
C GLN A 93 10.62 -1.23 -18.57
N ALA A 94 10.09 -0.63 -17.50
CA ALA A 94 10.92 -0.12 -16.39
C ALA A 94 11.67 -1.26 -15.69
N ASN A 95 11.01 -2.40 -15.45
CA ASN A 95 11.67 -3.56 -14.87
C ASN A 95 12.72 -4.17 -15.81
N TYR A 96 12.43 -4.25 -17.09
CA TYR A 96 13.38 -4.68 -18.10
C TYR A 96 14.62 -3.78 -18.12
N ALA A 97 14.43 -2.46 -18.13
CA ALA A 97 15.52 -1.49 -18.15
C ALA A 97 16.34 -1.49 -16.86
N ALA A 98 15.69 -1.55 -15.69
CA ALA A 98 16.34 -1.60 -14.39
C ALA A 98 17.24 -2.85 -14.22
N ASN A 99 16.97 -3.92 -14.97
CA ASN A 99 17.79 -5.12 -15.01
C ASN A 99 18.93 -5.06 -16.06
N GLY A 100 19.40 -3.87 -16.41
CA GLY A 100 20.59 -3.65 -17.24
C GLY A 100 20.34 -3.64 -18.74
N HIS A 101 19.09 -3.63 -19.16
CA HIS A 101 18.69 -3.54 -20.55
C HIS A 101 18.40 -2.08 -20.93
N TYR A 102 19.44 -1.27 -21.01
CA TYR A 102 19.38 0.18 -21.23
C TYR A 102 18.92 0.53 -22.66
N ASN A 103 17.72 0.06 -23.03
CA ASN A 103 17.12 0.30 -24.33
C ASN A 103 15.61 0.02 -24.28
N HIS A 104 14.87 0.61 -25.25
CA HIS A 104 13.49 0.25 -25.52
C HIS A 104 13.37 -1.24 -25.88
N ASN A 105 12.38 -1.93 -25.35
CA ASN A 105 12.17 -3.36 -25.66
C ASN A 105 11.43 -3.59 -26.99
N TYR A 106 10.78 -2.53 -27.51
CA TYR A 106 10.09 -2.52 -28.80
C TYR A 106 9.01 -3.60 -28.99
N GLN A 107 8.41 -4.06 -27.89
CA GLN A 107 7.38 -5.11 -27.97
C GLN A 107 5.98 -4.55 -28.25
N TYR A 108 5.76 -3.26 -28.06
CA TYR A 108 4.47 -2.62 -28.24
C TYR A 108 4.47 -1.74 -29.50
N ASP A 109 3.42 -1.89 -30.33
CA ASP A 109 3.30 -1.15 -31.57
C ASP A 109 2.56 0.18 -31.35
N ASN A 110 2.99 1.23 -32.07
CA ASN A 110 2.36 2.54 -32.08
C ASN A 110 2.20 3.19 -30.69
N VAL A 111 3.19 3.02 -29.84
CA VAL A 111 3.28 3.60 -28.52
C VAL A 111 4.45 4.59 -28.51
N GLY A 112 4.23 5.79 -28.00
CA GLY A 112 5.33 6.69 -27.67
C GLY A 112 5.91 6.24 -26.33
N GLU A 113 7.22 6.21 -26.23
CA GLU A 113 7.90 5.78 -25.00
C GLU A 113 9.04 6.74 -24.67
N ASN A 114 9.04 7.24 -23.44
CA ASN A 114 10.22 7.84 -22.83
C ASN A 114 10.82 6.82 -21.87
N LEU A 115 12.13 6.67 -21.92
CA LEU A 115 12.87 5.76 -21.07
C LEU A 115 14.10 6.46 -20.53
N ASP A 116 14.31 6.36 -19.22
CA ASP A 116 15.53 6.79 -18.55
C ASP A 116 15.97 5.77 -17.52
N TRP A 117 17.20 5.86 -17.09
CA TRP A 117 17.80 5.05 -16.04
C TRP A 117 18.83 5.87 -15.27
N GLY A 118 18.80 5.75 -13.97
CA GLY A 118 19.61 6.58 -13.09
C GLY A 118 19.65 6.06 -11.66
N PHE A 119 19.65 6.99 -10.73
CA PHE A 119 19.64 6.73 -9.29
C PHE A 119 18.29 7.10 -8.69
N SER A 120 18.06 6.69 -7.44
CA SER A 120 16.75 6.83 -6.75
C SER A 120 16.25 8.27 -6.60
N ASP A 121 17.12 9.25 -6.63
CA ASP A 121 16.86 10.68 -6.47
C ASP A 121 16.92 11.47 -7.78
N ASP A 122 17.15 10.80 -8.91
CA ASP A 122 17.10 11.42 -10.22
C ASP A 122 15.63 11.72 -10.60
N ASP A 123 15.42 12.86 -11.24
CA ASP A 123 14.17 13.23 -11.88
C ASP A 123 14.28 13.04 -13.39
N PRO A 124 13.53 12.10 -13.98
CA PRO A 124 13.64 11.87 -15.42
C PRO A 124 13.22 13.08 -16.26
N TYR A 125 12.45 14.03 -15.73
CA TYR A 125 12.08 15.23 -16.46
C TYR A 125 13.22 16.27 -16.55
N ASP A 126 14.26 16.14 -15.75
CA ASP A 126 15.48 16.93 -15.94
C ASP A 126 16.13 16.59 -17.28
N ASP A 127 16.18 15.29 -17.63
CA ASP A 127 16.71 14.83 -18.92
C ASP A 127 15.65 14.91 -20.03
N TRP A 128 14.46 14.33 -19.83
CA TRP A 128 13.42 14.23 -20.86
C TRP A 128 12.83 15.57 -21.27
N TYR A 129 12.74 16.52 -20.34
CA TYR A 129 12.12 17.80 -20.61
C TYR A 129 13.10 18.95 -20.55
N THR A 130 13.80 19.14 -19.42
CA THR A 130 14.62 20.34 -19.22
C THR A 130 15.79 20.40 -20.18
N ALA A 131 16.62 19.35 -20.24
CA ALA A 131 17.80 19.31 -21.10
C ALA A 131 17.43 19.22 -22.59
N GLU A 132 16.43 18.40 -22.93
CA GLU A 132 16.01 18.26 -24.32
C GLU A 132 15.26 19.49 -24.83
N LYS A 133 14.48 20.17 -23.99
CA LYS A 133 13.86 21.45 -24.32
C LYS A 133 14.90 22.54 -24.57
N GLU A 134 15.95 22.61 -23.77
CA GLU A 134 17.07 23.55 -24.04
C GLU A 134 17.70 23.29 -25.40
N THR A 135 17.87 22.02 -25.76
CA THR A 135 18.38 21.60 -27.07
C THR A 135 17.41 21.98 -28.19
N TYR A 136 16.12 21.75 -28.02
CA TYR A 136 15.08 22.12 -28.98
C TYR A 136 15.01 23.63 -29.19
N ASP A 137 14.98 24.39 -28.06
CA ASP A 137 14.92 25.85 -28.11
C ASP A 137 16.18 26.45 -28.78
N ALA A 138 17.34 25.85 -28.53
CA ALA A 138 18.60 26.23 -29.21
C ALA A 138 18.51 25.94 -30.72
N ALA A 139 17.99 24.80 -31.12
CA ALA A 139 17.79 24.43 -32.51
C ALA A 139 16.82 25.39 -33.21
N VAL A 140 15.69 25.74 -32.58
CA VAL A 140 14.75 26.76 -33.10
C VAL A 140 15.45 28.10 -33.27
N LYS A 141 16.28 28.51 -32.32
CA LYS A 141 16.98 29.80 -32.32
C LYS A 141 18.13 29.86 -33.31
N SER A 142 18.75 28.73 -33.62
CA SER A 142 19.90 28.69 -34.58
C SER A 142 19.52 29.15 -35.97
N GLY A 143 18.29 28.91 -36.39
CA GLY A 143 17.81 29.13 -37.75
C GLY A 143 18.19 28.02 -38.73
N ASP A 144 18.91 27.01 -38.31
CA ASP A 144 19.29 25.85 -39.12
C ASP A 144 18.07 24.95 -39.41
N TYR A 145 17.02 25.12 -38.63
CA TYR A 145 15.73 24.37 -38.69
C TYR A 145 14.57 25.34 -38.88
N PRO A 146 14.41 25.99 -40.00
CA PRO A 146 13.56 27.18 -40.18
C PRO A 146 12.07 26.95 -39.90
N ASP A 147 11.58 25.71 -39.98
CA ASP A 147 10.17 25.36 -39.73
C ASP A 147 9.97 24.63 -38.40
N LEU A 148 11.01 24.38 -37.64
CA LEU A 148 11.01 23.47 -36.50
C LEU A 148 9.87 23.77 -35.51
N ALA A 149 9.71 25.02 -35.13
CA ALA A 149 8.64 25.45 -34.21
C ALA A 149 7.21 25.28 -34.72
N LYS A 150 7.03 24.84 -35.96
CA LYS A 150 5.72 24.61 -36.58
C LYS A 150 5.47 23.15 -36.92
N LEU A 151 6.45 22.33 -36.80
CA LEU A 151 6.37 20.92 -37.13
C LEU A 151 5.72 20.15 -35.96
N SER A 152 4.94 19.13 -36.30
CA SER A 152 4.51 18.14 -35.34
C SER A 152 5.75 17.31 -34.90
N PRO A 153 5.71 16.65 -33.73
CA PRO A 153 6.75 15.71 -33.32
C PRO A 153 7.09 14.67 -34.40
N TYR A 154 6.08 14.15 -35.07
CA TYR A 154 6.23 13.21 -36.17
C TYR A 154 6.94 13.83 -37.38
N ASP A 155 6.61 15.09 -37.75
CA ASP A 155 7.29 15.79 -38.84
C ASP A 155 8.74 16.10 -38.49
N VAL A 156 9.05 16.37 -37.20
CA VAL A 156 10.45 16.54 -36.75
C VAL A 156 11.21 15.23 -36.95
N PHE A 157 10.63 14.10 -36.55
CA PHE A 157 11.20 12.78 -36.79
C PHE A 157 11.53 12.54 -38.25
N LEU A 158 10.62 12.86 -39.16
CA LEU A 158 10.80 12.65 -40.59
C LEU A 158 11.80 13.60 -41.23
N LYS A 159 11.77 14.86 -40.82
CA LYS A 159 12.54 15.93 -41.49
C LYS A 159 13.94 16.14 -40.88
N TYR A 160 14.03 15.96 -39.58
CA TYR A 160 15.24 16.23 -38.79
C TYR A 160 15.54 15.05 -37.82
N PRO A 161 15.81 13.83 -38.35
CA PRO A 161 15.96 12.63 -37.52
C PRO A 161 17.10 12.74 -36.51
N ASP A 162 18.20 13.41 -36.86
CA ASP A 162 19.34 13.59 -35.96
C ASP A 162 19.00 14.53 -34.78
N LEU A 163 18.17 15.53 -35.02
CA LEU A 163 17.66 16.39 -33.95
C LEU A 163 16.64 15.62 -33.09
N TYR A 164 15.75 14.88 -33.74
CA TYR A 164 14.73 14.09 -33.05
C TYR A 164 15.36 13.13 -32.04
N GLN A 165 16.51 12.53 -32.36
CA GLN A 165 17.25 11.68 -31.42
C GLN A 165 17.74 12.41 -30.16
N GLN A 166 17.80 13.74 -30.19
CA GLN A 166 18.28 14.57 -29.10
C GLN A 166 17.15 15.21 -28.29
N VAL A 167 15.93 15.23 -28.86
CA VAL A 167 14.80 15.94 -28.26
C VAL A 167 13.50 15.09 -28.26
N GLY A 168 13.63 13.81 -28.51
CA GLY A 168 12.49 12.90 -28.70
C GLY A 168 11.62 12.76 -27.45
N HIS A 169 12.23 12.73 -26.28
CA HIS A 169 11.48 12.65 -25.02
C HIS A 169 10.70 13.94 -24.75
N TYR A 170 11.33 15.09 -24.96
CA TYR A 170 10.64 16.39 -24.89
C TYR A 170 9.46 16.45 -25.85
N LEU A 171 9.67 16.01 -27.10
CA LEU A 171 8.63 16.01 -28.11
C LEU A 171 7.45 15.10 -27.74
N ASN A 172 7.69 13.95 -27.13
CA ASN A 172 6.63 13.08 -26.61
C ASN A 172 5.82 13.78 -25.51
N ILE A 173 6.50 14.48 -24.60
CA ILE A 173 5.81 15.20 -23.51
C ILE A 173 4.89 16.29 -24.05
N VAL A 174 5.35 17.02 -25.07
CA VAL A 174 4.60 18.16 -25.63
C VAL A 174 3.78 17.82 -26.87
N ASP A 175 3.63 16.55 -27.22
CA ASP A 175 2.80 16.15 -28.36
C ASP A 175 1.30 16.36 -28.04
N PRO A 176 0.61 17.20 -28.81
CA PRO A 176 -0.82 17.40 -28.61
C PRO A 176 -1.69 16.21 -29.04
N GLU A 177 -1.15 15.27 -29.82
CA GLU A 177 -1.88 14.08 -30.26
C GLU A 177 -1.98 13.01 -29.17
N TYR A 178 -1.14 13.06 -28.17
CA TYR A 178 -1.25 12.15 -27.03
C TYR A 178 -2.36 12.56 -26.08
N ILE A 179 -3.21 11.58 -25.73
CA ILE A 179 -4.41 11.76 -24.90
C ILE A 179 -4.35 10.95 -23.60
N ALA A 180 -3.50 9.93 -23.56
CA ALA A 180 -3.35 9.08 -22.39
C ALA A 180 -1.89 8.67 -22.19
N THR A 181 -1.58 8.31 -20.96
CA THR A 181 -0.23 7.90 -20.56
C THR A 181 -0.27 6.83 -19.49
N GLY A 182 0.82 6.10 -19.36
CA GLY A 182 1.20 5.32 -18.22
C GLY A 182 2.64 5.62 -17.84
N MET A 183 2.93 5.56 -16.57
CA MET A 183 4.26 5.82 -16.03
C MET A 183 4.66 4.68 -15.11
N ALA A 184 5.93 4.35 -15.09
CA ALA A 184 6.49 3.43 -14.14
C ALA A 184 7.88 3.87 -13.65
N TYR A 185 8.15 3.50 -12.43
CA TYR A 185 9.44 3.60 -11.77
C TYR A 185 9.81 2.23 -11.23
N SER A 186 10.98 1.74 -11.55
CA SER A 186 11.54 0.51 -11.00
C SER A 186 12.89 0.80 -10.36
N GLY A 187 13.05 0.41 -9.11
CA GLY A 187 14.33 0.34 -8.40
C GLY A 187 14.80 -1.10 -8.22
N TYR A 188 14.17 -2.03 -8.95
CA TYR A 188 14.45 -3.46 -8.86
C TYR A 188 15.44 -3.89 -9.94
N GLY A 189 16.73 -3.82 -9.61
CA GLY A 189 17.79 -4.24 -10.53
C GLY A 189 19.12 -4.42 -9.84
N GLU A 190 20.02 -5.20 -10.45
CA GLU A 190 21.38 -5.48 -9.98
C GLU A 190 22.43 -4.79 -10.87
N THR A 191 22.22 -3.54 -11.26
CA THR A 191 23.05 -2.85 -12.25
C THR A 191 23.71 -1.60 -11.69
N ASN A 192 24.55 -0.95 -12.49
CA ASN A 192 25.20 0.32 -12.10
C ASN A 192 24.21 1.49 -11.99
N TYR A 193 23.11 1.40 -12.75
CA TYR A 193 21.94 2.24 -12.61
C TYR A 193 20.84 1.33 -12.08
N ASP A 194 20.52 1.49 -10.82
CA ASP A 194 19.60 0.61 -10.09
C ASP A 194 18.13 1.03 -10.25
N HIS A 195 17.88 2.12 -10.96
CA HIS A 195 16.54 2.65 -11.19
C HIS A 195 16.28 2.90 -12.67
N ALA A 196 15.05 2.69 -13.09
CA ALA A 196 14.57 3.02 -14.42
C ALA A 196 13.22 3.73 -14.35
N PHE A 197 13.03 4.63 -15.28
CA PHE A 197 11.84 5.43 -15.45
C PHE A 197 11.31 5.19 -16.87
N THR A 198 10.03 4.90 -16.99
CA THR A 198 9.40 4.67 -18.29
C THR A 198 8.07 5.36 -18.33
N GLN A 199 7.84 6.12 -19.39
CA GLN A 199 6.53 6.71 -19.63
C GLN A 199 6.05 6.34 -21.02
N GLU A 200 4.87 5.74 -21.09
CA GLU A 200 4.17 5.35 -22.30
C GLU A 200 3.11 6.39 -22.68
N TYR A 201 2.93 6.62 -23.97
CA TYR A 201 1.99 7.62 -24.48
C TYR A 201 1.08 7.00 -25.53
N PHE A 202 -0.21 7.24 -25.41
CA PHE A 202 -1.24 6.78 -26.32
C PHE A 202 -1.96 7.96 -26.96
N ASN A 203 -2.15 7.89 -28.27
CA ASN A 203 -3.02 8.79 -29.03
C ASN A 203 -4.42 8.18 -29.24
N ASP A 204 -5.32 8.89 -29.89
CA ASP A 204 -6.72 8.49 -30.08
C ASP A 204 -6.91 7.32 -31.05
N TRP A 205 -5.96 7.08 -31.95
CA TRP A 205 -5.98 5.99 -32.93
C TRP A 205 -5.14 4.77 -32.50
N ASN A 206 -4.55 4.78 -31.32
CA ASN A 206 -3.84 3.64 -30.77
C ASN A 206 -4.82 2.49 -30.49
N SER A 207 -4.48 1.27 -30.95
CA SER A 207 -5.35 0.11 -30.83
C SER A 207 -5.60 -0.34 -29.38
N TYR A 208 -4.72 0.02 -28.46
CA TYR A 208 -4.84 -0.30 -27.03
C TYR A 208 -5.97 0.51 -26.38
N ASN A 209 -6.25 1.73 -26.83
CA ASN A 209 -7.35 2.55 -26.33
C ASN A 209 -8.73 1.92 -26.56
N ALA A 210 -8.88 1.05 -27.56
CA ALA A 210 -10.16 0.46 -27.92
C ALA A 210 -10.81 -0.37 -26.80
N ASN A 211 -9.99 -0.93 -25.90
CA ASN A 211 -10.43 -1.81 -24.80
C ASN A 211 -9.97 -1.30 -23.44
N ASP A 212 -9.40 -0.13 -23.36
CA ASP A 212 -8.87 0.46 -22.15
C ASP A 212 -9.81 1.53 -21.58
N THR A 213 -9.74 1.71 -20.28
CA THR A 213 -10.46 2.79 -19.59
C THR A 213 -9.43 3.80 -19.10
N THR A 214 -9.53 5.01 -19.66
CA THR A 214 -8.68 6.11 -19.22
C THR A 214 -9.36 6.94 -18.15
N PHE A 215 -8.56 7.50 -17.25
CA PHE A 215 -9.03 8.30 -16.13
C PHE A 215 -8.29 9.64 -16.10
N ASP A 216 -8.95 10.68 -15.63
CA ASP A 216 -8.23 11.88 -15.22
C ASP A 216 -7.22 11.51 -14.10
N ALA A 217 -6.00 12.03 -14.18
CA ALA A 217 -4.91 11.62 -13.28
C ALA A 217 -5.28 11.73 -11.79
N SER A 218 -5.94 12.84 -11.41
CA SER A 218 -6.41 13.03 -10.03
C SER A 218 -7.46 12.01 -9.58
N VAL A 219 -8.35 11.60 -10.50
CA VAL A 219 -9.38 10.58 -10.23
C VAL A 219 -8.74 9.21 -10.06
N TYR A 220 -7.80 8.88 -10.94
CA TYR A 220 -7.08 7.61 -10.86
C TYR A 220 -6.24 7.53 -9.57
N ARG A 221 -5.48 8.58 -9.27
CA ARG A 221 -4.73 8.71 -8.03
C ARG A 221 -5.61 8.45 -6.82
N ALA A 222 -6.74 9.13 -6.71
CA ALA A 222 -7.63 8.96 -5.57
C ALA A 222 -8.13 7.52 -5.42
N LYS A 223 -8.35 6.80 -6.51
CA LYS A 223 -8.73 5.37 -6.50
C LYS A 223 -7.59 4.48 -5.99
N VAL A 224 -6.37 4.68 -6.50
CA VAL A 224 -5.18 3.93 -6.08
C VAL A 224 -4.88 4.20 -4.60
N GLU A 225 -4.89 5.46 -4.18
CA GLU A 225 -4.70 5.84 -2.78
C GLU A 225 -5.76 5.21 -1.87
N ALA A 226 -7.02 5.18 -2.29
CA ALA A 226 -8.08 4.53 -1.53
C ALA A 226 -7.82 3.01 -1.38
N TYR A 227 -7.37 2.35 -2.44
CA TYR A 227 -6.99 0.94 -2.42
C TYR A 227 -5.81 0.69 -1.47
N VAL A 228 -4.75 1.48 -1.59
CA VAL A 228 -3.56 1.39 -0.72
C VAL A 228 -3.91 1.68 0.74
N ASN A 229 -4.73 2.70 0.98
CA ASN A 229 -5.18 3.05 2.33
C ASN A 229 -6.07 1.96 2.94
N GLN A 230 -6.89 1.29 2.15
CA GLN A 230 -7.66 0.13 2.61
C GLN A 230 -6.75 -1.01 3.06
N ILE A 231 -5.70 -1.32 2.30
CA ILE A 231 -4.68 -2.32 2.64
C ILE A 231 -3.98 -1.93 3.95
N LYS A 232 -3.45 -0.71 4.03
CA LYS A 232 -2.76 -0.19 5.22
C LYS A 232 -3.67 -0.18 6.46
N SER A 233 -4.92 0.22 6.29
CA SER A 233 -5.91 0.25 7.37
C SER A 233 -6.26 -1.16 7.89
N ALA A 234 -6.37 -2.14 7.00
CA ALA A 234 -6.63 -3.52 7.40
C ALA A 234 -5.46 -4.12 8.18
N GLN A 235 -4.22 -3.85 7.74
CA GLN A 235 -3.00 -4.25 8.44
C GLN A 235 -2.92 -3.60 9.82
N SER A 236 -3.06 -2.27 9.88
CA SER A 236 -3.06 -1.52 11.14
C SER A 236 -4.14 -1.99 12.11
N THR A 237 -5.36 -2.24 11.61
CA THR A 237 -6.47 -2.76 12.42
C THR A 237 -6.15 -4.12 13.02
N TYR A 238 -5.46 -4.99 12.27
CA TYR A 238 -5.03 -6.30 12.77
C TYR A 238 -3.92 -6.17 13.80
N GLU A 239 -2.91 -5.32 13.55
CA GLU A 239 -1.84 -5.05 14.51
C GLU A 239 -2.39 -4.49 15.82
N ASP A 240 -3.35 -3.58 15.75
CA ASP A 240 -4.00 -3.02 16.93
C ASP A 240 -4.85 -4.06 17.67
N ALA A 241 -5.52 -4.94 16.94
CA ALA A 241 -6.23 -6.07 17.54
C ALA A 241 -5.26 -7.05 18.23
N LEU A 242 -4.09 -7.32 17.63
CA LEU A 242 -3.05 -8.13 18.27
C LEU A 242 -2.50 -7.48 19.54
N LYS A 243 -2.24 -6.16 19.52
CA LYS A 243 -1.82 -5.40 20.71
C LYS A 243 -2.89 -5.49 21.82
N GLN A 244 -4.16 -5.36 21.44
CA GLN A 244 -5.27 -5.49 22.41
C GLN A 244 -5.37 -6.91 22.99
N VAL A 245 -5.20 -7.95 22.16
CA VAL A 245 -5.17 -9.34 22.61
C VAL A 245 -4.00 -9.58 23.56
N GLU A 246 -2.81 -9.08 23.26
CA GLU A 246 -1.64 -9.23 24.11
C GLU A 246 -1.77 -8.43 25.43
N ALA A 247 -2.34 -7.23 25.35
CA ALA A 247 -2.69 -6.45 26.53
C ALA A 247 -3.71 -7.17 27.42
N ALA A 248 -4.75 -7.75 26.80
CA ALA A 248 -5.77 -8.54 27.49
C ALA A 248 -5.19 -9.80 28.12
N LYS A 249 -4.31 -10.50 27.42
CA LYS A 249 -3.59 -11.67 27.94
C LYS A 249 -2.71 -11.29 29.13
N THR A 250 -1.94 -10.21 29.00
CA THR A 250 -1.12 -9.66 30.10
C THR A 250 -1.98 -9.27 31.31
N ALA A 251 -3.13 -8.66 31.06
CA ALA A 251 -4.07 -8.30 32.14
C ALA A 251 -4.70 -9.54 32.80
N LEU A 252 -5.03 -10.56 31.99
CA LEU A 252 -5.52 -11.85 32.49
C LEU A 252 -4.46 -12.58 33.35
N ASP A 253 -3.20 -12.60 32.87
CA ASP A 253 -2.09 -13.21 33.60
C ASP A 253 -1.83 -12.50 34.93
N LYS A 254 -1.91 -11.17 34.95
CA LYS A 254 -1.84 -10.38 36.19
C LYS A 254 -3.01 -10.67 37.13
N ALA A 255 -4.22 -10.77 36.58
CA ALA A 255 -5.39 -11.12 37.38
C ALA A 255 -5.31 -12.54 37.95
N ASN A 256 -4.83 -13.51 37.15
CA ASN A 256 -4.59 -14.88 37.60
C ASN A 256 -3.51 -14.95 38.67
N THR A 257 -2.43 -14.18 38.52
CA THR A 257 -1.36 -14.09 39.53
C THR A 257 -1.86 -13.48 40.83
N ALA A 258 -2.67 -12.41 40.72
CA ALA A 258 -3.30 -11.77 41.88
C ALA A 258 -4.31 -12.71 42.57
N HIS A 259 -5.10 -13.47 41.79
CA HIS A 259 -6.01 -14.49 42.29
C HIS A 259 -5.24 -15.62 43.02
N ALA A 260 -4.17 -16.15 42.40
CA ALA A 260 -3.35 -17.17 43.04
C ALA A 260 -2.71 -16.66 44.32
N SER A 261 -2.25 -15.39 44.36
CA SER A 261 -1.71 -14.76 45.58
C SER A 261 -2.80 -14.56 46.64
N ALA A 262 -4.02 -14.24 46.25
CA ALA A 262 -5.15 -14.13 47.17
C ALA A 262 -5.55 -15.49 47.75
N VAL A 263 -5.52 -16.56 46.92
CA VAL A 263 -5.77 -17.94 47.38
C VAL A 263 -4.68 -18.39 48.38
N LEU A 264 -3.40 -18.13 48.04
CA LEU A 264 -2.29 -18.43 48.99
C LEU A 264 -2.39 -17.63 50.28
N THR A 265 -2.93 -16.41 50.23
CA THR A 265 -3.15 -15.57 51.42
C THR A 265 -4.32 -16.11 52.23
N LEU A 266 -5.38 -16.60 51.58
CA LEU A 266 -6.52 -17.25 52.18
C LEU A 266 -6.11 -18.58 52.86
N ASP A 267 -5.27 -19.40 52.15
CA ASP A 267 -4.74 -20.64 52.69
C ASP A 267 -3.87 -20.38 53.94
N LYS A 268 -3.02 -19.34 53.91
CA LYS A 268 -2.25 -18.91 55.11
C LYS A 268 -3.14 -18.40 56.22
N ALA A 269 -4.17 -17.63 55.89
CA ALA A 269 -5.13 -17.15 56.89
C ALA A 269 -5.90 -18.31 57.52
N THR A 270 -6.28 -19.31 56.70
CA THR A 270 -7.00 -20.53 57.16
C THR A 270 -6.05 -21.40 58.02
N SER A 271 -4.78 -21.56 57.65
CA SER A 271 -3.77 -22.27 58.46
C SER A 271 -3.53 -21.56 59.81
N TYR A 272 -3.43 -20.22 59.76
CA TYR A 272 -3.29 -19.42 60.97
C TYR A 272 -4.49 -19.50 61.89
N LEU A 273 -5.67 -19.68 61.32
CA LEU A 273 -6.93 -19.93 62.06
C LEU A 273 -6.89 -21.28 62.79
N GLN A 274 -6.36 -22.30 62.13
CA GLN A 274 -6.22 -23.65 62.67
C GLN A 274 -5.23 -23.72 63.82
N ASP A 275 -4.14 -22.91 63.71
CA ASP A 275 -3.11 -22.82 64.74
C ASP A 275 -3.50 -21.97 65.98
N THR A 276 -4.54 -21.18 65.84
CA THR A 276 -4.97 -20.21 66.88
C THR A 276 -6.39 -20.51 67.45
N GLN A 277 -6.78 -21.78 67.53
CA GLN A 277 -8.08 -22.20 68.04
C GLN A 277 -8.39 -21.71 69.48
N ASP A 278 -7.42 -21.30 70.28
CA ASP A 278 -7.58 -20.73 71.61
C ASP A 278 -7.82 -19.21 71.64
N GLU A 279 -7.66 -18.52 70.49
CA GLU A 279 -8.06 -17.10 70.38
C GLU A 279 -9.36 -16.94 69.52
N SER A 280 -10.47 -17.56 69.99
CA SER A 280 -11.69 -17.77 69.20
C SER A 280 -12.35 -16.49 68.63
N ALA A 281 -12.28 -15.40 69.31
CA ALA A 281 -12.92 -14.16 68.84
C ALA A 281 -12.14 -13.47 67.71
N ARG A 282 -10.83 -13.49 67.75
CA ARG A 282 -9.95 -12.87 66.73
C ARG A 282 -9.88 -13.71 65.48
N THR A 283 -9.89 -15.03 65.68
CA THR A 283 -9.89 -16.02 64.60
C THR A 283 -11.19 -15.99 63.78
N THR A 284 -12.34 -15.81 64.46
CA THR A 284 -13.66 -15.68 63.86
C THR A 284 -13.74 -14.40 62.99
N GLN A 285 -13.12 -13.33 63.47
CA GLN A 285 -13.08 -12.06 62.71
C GLN A 285 -12.18 -12.21 61.46
N LEU A 286 -11.00 -12.90 61.60
CA LEU A 286 -10.11 -13.19 60.49
C LEU A 286 -10.76 -14.13 59.44
N LEU A 287 -11.52 -15.13 59.93
CA LEU A 287 -12.32 -16.01 59.09
C LEU A 287 -13.41 -15.21 58.33
N ALA A 288 -14.11 -14.33 59.03
CA ALA A 288 -15.11 -13.48 58.44
C ALA A 288 -14.54 -12.57 57.34
N ASP A 289 -13.36 -12.02 57.61
CA ASP A 289 -12.68 -11.16 56.63
C ASP A 289 -12.10 -11.94 55.44
N ALA A 290 -11.58 -13.17 55.67
CA ALA A 290 -11.10 -14.05 54.60
C ALA A 290 -12.25 -14.58 53.74
N THR A 291 -13.39 -14.92 54.39
CA THR A 291 -14.60 -15.37 53.69
C THR A 291 -15.22 -14.26 52.86
N ARG A 292 -15.23 -13.00 53.37
CA ARG A 292 -15.68 -11.84 52.65
C ARG A 292 -14.82 -11.60 51.40
N LYS A 293 -13.52 -11.69 51.57
CA LYS A 293 -12.59 -11.52 50.42
C LYS A 293 -12.75 -12.61 49.37
N ALA A 294 -13.03 -13.85 49.80
CA ALA A 294 -13.32 -14.95 48.88
C ALA A 294 -14.62 -14.72 48.11
N ALA A 295 -15.65 -14.19 48.81
CA ALA A 295 -16.93 -13.85 48.18
C ALA A 295 -16.80 -12.65 47.22
N GLU A 296 -16.00 -11.65 47.62
CA GLU A 296 -15.66 -10.53 46.75
C GLU A 296 -14.86 -11.01 45.50
N THR A 297 -13.95 -11.96 45.69
CA THR A 297 -13.19 -12.58 44.60
C THR A 297 -14.08 -13.45 43.71
N GLN A 298 -15.04 -14.19 44.34
CA GLN A 298 -16.03 -14.97 43.61
C GLN A 298 -16.98 -14.06 42.81
N THR A 299 -17.47 -12.99 43.44
CA THR A 299 -18.28 -11.98 42.75
C THR A 299 -17.49 -11.36 41.58
N ALA A 300 -16.23 -11.10 41.80
CA ALA A 300 -15.38 -10.58 40.79
C ALA A 300 -15.09 -11.59 39.64
N TYR A 301 -14.94 -12.88 39.98
CA TYR A 301 -14.84 -13.95 38.97
C TYR A 301 -16.13 -14.09 38.15
N GLU A 302 -17.29 -14.06 38.83
CA GLU A 302 -18.58 -14.12 38.13
C GLU A 302 -18.83 -12.86 37.27
N GLN A 303 -18.37 -11.70 37.75
CA GLN A 303 -18.38 -10.47 36.92
C GLN A 303 -17.43 -10.62 35.73
N ALA A 304 -16.24 -11.18 35.93
CA ALA A 304 -15.29 -11.46 34.85
C ALA A 304 -15.85 -12.43 33.82
N LYS A 305 -16.49 -13.50 34.30
CA LYS A 305 -17.15 -14.50 33.46
C LYS A 305 -18.35 -13.90 32.67
N SER A 306 -19.19 -13.11 33.38
CA SER A 306 -20.29 -12.40 32.71
C SER A 306 -19.77 -11.39 31.68
N ALA A 307 -18.63 -10.80 32.02
CA ALA A 307 -17.93 -9.89 31.12
C ALA A 307 -17.42 -10.65 29.90
N ASP A 308 -16.82 -11.82 30.03
CA ASP A 308 -16.37 -12.67 28.92
C ASP A 308 -17.53 -13.08 27.99
N GLU A 309 -18.69 -13.46 28.62
CA GLU A 309 -19.92 -13.80 27.89
C GLU A 309 -20.50 -12.61 27.08
N GLN A 310 -20.48 -11.38 27.66
CA GLN A 310 -20.92 -10.17 26.95
C GLN A 310 -19.93 -9.80 25.82
N ALA A 311 -18.67 -10.06 26.04
CA ALA A 311 -17.63 -9.83 25.06
C ALA A 311 -17.76 -10.83 23.90
N GLN A 312 -18.09 -12.09 24.18
CA GLN A 312 -18.43 -13.09 23.17
C GLN A 312 -19.64 -12.69 22.32
N ALA A 313 -20.64 -12.07 22.97
CA ALA A 313 -21.80 -11.54 22.27
C ALA A 313 -21.46 -10.32 21.38
N SER A 314 -20.54 -9.46 21.85
CA SER A 314 -20.09 -8.30 21.05
C SER A 314 -19.18 -8.72 19.86
N LEU A 315 -18.37 -9.80 20.01
CA LEU A 315 -17.62 -10.41 18.90
C LEU A 315 -18.56 -10.88 17.80
N THR A 316 -19.65 -11.54 18.19
CA THR A 316 -20.74 -11.94 17.31
C THR A 316 -21.36 -10.76 16.55
N THR A 317 -21.55 -9.63 17.26
CA THR A 317 -22.12 -8.40 16.67
C THR A 317 -21.16 -7.75 15.67
N ALA A 318 -19.87 -7.63 16.01
CA ALA A 318 -18.89 -7.02 15.13
C ALA A 318 -18.61 -7.86 13.86
N GLU A 319 -18.81 -9.17 13.91
CA GLU A 319 -18.70 -10.03 12.74
C GLU A 319 -19.92 -9.97 11.83
N THR A 320 -21.10 -9.82 12.43
CA THR A 320 -22.31 -9.47 11.68
C THR A 320 -22.13 -8.08 11.04
N ASP A 321 -21.50 -7.16 11.79
CA ASP A 321 -21.15 -5.82 11.31
C ASP A 321 -20.10 -5.88 10.17
N ARG A 322 -19.10 -6.78 10.28
CA ARG A 322 -18.13 -7.03 9.20
C ARG A 322 -18.80 -7.60 7.96
N GLN A 323 -19.74 -8.52 8.14
CA GLN A 323 -20.50 -9.09 7.02
C GLN A 323 -21.49 -8.09 6.43
N THR A 324 -22.08 -7.26 7.30
CA THR A 324 -22.90 -6.11 6.88
C THR A 324 -22.00 -5.08 6.15
N LYS A 325 -20.78 -4.85 6.66
CA LYS A 325 -19.78 -4.01 6.00
C LYS A 325 -19.23 -4.65 4.73
N GLN A 326 -19.08 -6.00 4.69
CA GLN A 326 -18.72 -6.69 3.44
C GLN A 326 -19.88 -6.62 2.43
N THR A 327 -21.10 -6.81 2.90
CA THR A 327 -22.30 -6.63 2.05
C THR A 327 -22.47 -5.15 1.65
N ALA A 328 -22.20 -4.23 2.59
CA ALA A 328 -22.16 -2.79 2.31
C ALA A 328 -20.97 -2.41 1.43
N TYR A 329 -19.83 -3.10 1.54
CA TYR A 329 -18.69 -2.97 0.63
C TYR A 329 -19.03 -3.49 -0.77
N ASP A 330 -19.72 -4.62 -0.86
CA ASP A 330 -20.18 -5.17 -2.15
C ASP A 330 -21.31 -4.32 -2.75
N GLN A 331 -22.16 -3.74 -1.88
CA GLN A 331 -23.12 -2.71 -2.25
C GLN A 331 -22.46 -1.36 -2.53
N ALA A 332 -21.43 -0.97 -1.74
CA ALA A 332 -20.63 0.23 -1.97
C ALA A 332 -19.74 0.08 -3.21
N LYS A 333 -19.23 -1.11 -3.50
CA LYS A 333 -18.56 -1.46 -4.76
C LYS A 333 -19.53 -1.39 -5.96
N SER A 334 -20.81 -1.71 -5.72
CA SER A 334 -21.89 -1.46 -6.68
C SER A 334 -22.29 0.03 -6.72
N ALA A 335 -22.29 0.69 -5.56
CA ALA A 335 -22.55 2.12 -5.39
C ALA A 335 -21.32 3.00 -5.71
N ASP A 336 -20.11 2.42 -5.70
CA ASP A 336 -18.85 3.13 -6.04
C ASP A 336 -18.85 3.56 -7.51
N LYS A 337 -19.52 2.80 -8.38
CA LYS A 337 -19.87 3.28 -9.73
C LYS A 337 -20.70 4.58 -9.70
N GLN A 338 -21.46 4.78 -8.60
CA GLN A 338 -22.19 6.03 -8.33
C GLN A 338 -21.42 7.00 -7.41
N ALA A 339 -20.47 6.47 -6.61
CA ALA A 339 -19.73 7.25 -5.61
C ALA A 339 -18.43 7.84 -6.14
N GLN A 340 -18.00 7.47 -7.35
CA GLN A 340 -16.85 8.11 -8.00
C GLN A 340 -17.04 9.61 -8.20
N THR A 341 -18.29 10.04 -8.36
CA THR A 341 -18.62 11.47 -8.28
C THR A 341 -18.47 12.04 -6.85
N ARG A 342 -18.57 11.15 -5.82
CA ARG A 342 -18.36 11.53 -4.42
C ARG A 342 -16.90 11.38 -3.97
N LEU A 343 -16.04 10.75 -4.79
CA LEU A 343 -14.63 10.52 -4.42
C LEU A 343 -13.86 11.84 -4.26
N THR A 344 -14.19 12.83 -5.09
CA THR A 344 -13.63 14.19 -4.94
C THR A 344 -14.03 14.82 -3.58
N GLN A 345 -15.24 14.48 -3.10
CA GLN A 345 -15.68 14.92 -1.76
C GLN A 345 -15.04 14.09 -0.65
N ALA A 346 -14.78 12.79 -0.91
CA ALA A 346 -14.11 11.89 0.03
C ALA A 346 -12.61 12.23 0.18
N GLN A 347 -11.96 12.69 -0.87
CA GLN A 347 -10.56 13.13 -0.79
C GLN A 347 -10.41 14.33 0.17
N ALA A 348 -11.33 15.28 0.10
CA ALA A 348 -11.32 16.42 1.04
C ALA A 348 -11.54 15.96 2.51
N ALA A 349 -12.30 14.87 2.71
CA ALA A 349 -12.48 14.28 4.03
C ALA A 349 -11.23 13.51 4.51
N LEU A 350 -10.47 12.89 3.58
CA LEU A 350 -9.23 12.19 3.88
C LEU A 350 -8.12 13.17 4.30
N ASP A 351 -8.01 14.29 3.61
CA ASP A 351 -7.05 15.34 3.99
C ASP A 351 -7.35 15.86 5.40
N LYS A 352 -8.64 15.91 5.74
CA LYS A 352 -9.07 16.24 7.10
C LYS A 352 -8.70 15.13 8.09
N ALA A 353 -8.94 13.86 7.76
CA ALA A 353 -8.63 12.73 8.63
C ALA A 353 -7.11 12.58 8.87
N ASN A 354 -6.28 12.84 7.86
CA ASN A 354 -4.81 12.91 8.02
C ASN A 354 -4.37 14.04 8.95
N THR A 355 -5.13 15.13 8.98
CA THR A 355 -4.91 16.21 9.94
C THR A 355 -5.30 15.77 11.35
N ASP A 356 -6.42 15.06 11.47
CA ASP A 356 -6.95 14.53 12.74
C ASP A 356 -6.04 13.41 13.29
N VAL A 357 -5.43 12.56 12.42
CA VAL A 357 -4.42 11.54 12.81
C VAL A 357 -3.15 12.20 13.33
N LYS A 358 -2.64 13.24 12.67
CA LYS A 358 -1.50 14.02 13.20
C LYS A 358 -1.81 14.65 14.55
N GLN A 359 -3.05 15.05 14.76
CA GLN A 359 -3.49 15.56 16.06
C GLN A 359 -3.54 14.44 17.11
N ALA A 360 -4.04 13.25 16.75
CA ALA A 360 -4.08 12.11 17.65
C ALA A 360 -2.67 11.56 18.00
N GLU A 361 -1.70 11.70 17.10
CA GLU A 361 -0.28 11.40 17.38
C GLU A 361 0.34 12.41 18.36
N GLN A 362 -0.04 13.68 18.24
CA GLN A 362 0.34 14.71 19.21
C GLN A 362 -0.33 14.48 20.57
N ASP A 363 -1.60 14.09 20.57
CA ASP A 363 -2.35 13.77 21.78
C ASP A 363 -1.82 12.51 22.46
N LYS A 364 -1.37 11.50 21.66
CA LYS A 364 -0.65 10.32 22.15
C LYS A 364 0.66 10.69 22.82
N THR A 365 1.47 11.55 22.19
CA THR A 365 2.73 12.03 22.77
C THR A 365 2.49 12.82 24.07
N ALA A 366 1.39 13.57 24.13
CA ALA A 366 0.97 14.25 25.34
C ALA A 366 0.47 13.28 26.43
N ALA A 367 -0.14 12.17 26.03
CA ALA A 367 -0.56 11.10 26.94
C ALA A 367 0.63 10.28 27.46
N ASP A 368 1.59 9.97 26.59
CA ASP A 368 2.84 9.29 26.97
C ASP A 368 3.66 10.16 27.95
N THR A 369 3.69 11.48 27.76
CA THR A 369 4.32 12.44 28.70
C THR A 369 3.61 12.51 30.05
N ARG A 370 2.30 12.22 30.09
CA ARG A 370 1.53 12.11 31.34
C ARG A 370 1.78 10.80 32.09
N LEU A 371 2.17 9.75 31.39
CA LEU A 371 2.49 8.44 31.98
C LEU A 371 3.79 8.50 32.78
N ASP A 372 4.75 9.32 32.34
CA ASP A 372 6.04 9.47 33.03
C ASP A 372 5.94 10.25 34.37
N VAL A 373 4.86 10.96 34.57
CA VAL A 373 4.63 11.76 35.81
C VAL A 373 4.01 10.94 36.95
N LEU A 374 3.64 9.68 36.73
CA LEU A 374 2.93 8.84 37.70
C LEU A 374 3.80 7.89 38.51
N THR A 375 5.09 8.16 38.64
CA THR A 375 6.01 7.33 39.42
C THR A 375 6.22 7.89 40.86
N ASP A 376 5.15 7.91 41.65
CA ASP A 376 5.27 8.09 43.10
C ASP A 376 4.70 6.85 43.83
N ALA A 377 5.60 6.10 44.46
CA ALA A 377 5.33 4.77 45.01
C ALA A 377 4.31 4.75 46.16
N LYS A 378 4.02 5.88 46.77
CA LYS A 378 3.10 5.94 47.93
C LYS A 378 1.62 6.01 47.51
N ASN A 379 1.38 6.56 46.31
CA ASN A 379 0.05 6.58 45.70
C ASN A 379 -0.20 5.35 44.79
N ALA A 380 0.87 4.59 44.49
CA ALA A 380 0.78 3.42 43.64
C ALA A 380 -0.02 2.27 44.30
N LEU A 381 0.02 2.11 45.63
CA LEU A 381 -0.68 1.01 46.27
C LEU A 381 -2.21 1.24 46.38
N ALA A 382 -2.64 2.48 46.68
CA ALA A 382 -4.06 2.81 46.63
C ALA A 382 -4.58 2.92 45.20
N LYS A 383 -3.71 3.37 44.26
CA LYS A 383 -4.01 3.39 42.83
C LYS A 383 -3.87 1.99 42.19
N ALA A 384 -2.98 1.11 42.72
CA ALA A 384 -2.90 -0.27 42.27
C ALA A 384 -4.17 -1.06 42.62
N GLN A 385 -4.83 -0.74 43.73
CA GLN A 385 -6.14 -1.34 44.04
C GLN A 385 -7.21 -0.80 43.08
N THR A 386 -7.24 0.52 42.86
CA THR A 386 -8.17 1.13 41.87
C THR A 386 -7.79 0.71 40.45
N ALA A 387 -6.49 0.63 40.13
CA ALA A 387 -6.02 0.13 38.84
C ALA A 387 -6.19 -1.39 38.69
N TYR A 388 -6.16 -2.13 39.81
CA TYR A 388 -6.54 -3.54 39.83
C TYR A 388 -8.05 -3.71 39.54
N ASP A 389 -8.89 -2.90 40.19
CA ASP A 389 -10.34 -2.93 39.96
C ASP A 389 -10.66 -2.42 38.54
N GLN A 390 -9.89 -1.43 38.08
CA GLN A 390 -9.97 -0.91 36.72
C GLN A 390 -9.37 -1.89 35.69
N ALA A 391 -8.17 -2.42 35.92
CA ALA A 391 -7.56 -3.43 35.07
C ALA A 391 -8.32 -4.75 35.10
N LYS A 392 -9.00 -5.03 36.21
CA LYS A 392 -9.96 -6.14 36.30
C LYS A 392 -11.21 -5.88 35.48
N SER A 393 -11.76 -4.65 35.54
CA SER A 393 -12.87 -4.24 34.67
C SER A 393 -12.44 -4.18 33.20
N GLU A 394 -11.21 -3.77 32.95
CA GLU A 394 -10.62 -3.70 31.59
C GLU A 394 -10.16 -5.09 31.11
N ALA A 395 -9.66 -5.97 31.99
CA ALA A 395 -9.41 -7.37 31.69
C ALA A 395 -10.71 -8.11 31.42
N ASP A 396 -11.72 -7.78 32.22
CA ASP A 396 -13.08 -8.30 32.04
C ASP A 396 -13.68 -7.80 30.71
N GLN A 397 -13.47 -6.51 30.39
CA GLN A 397 -13.85 -5.93 29.10
C GLN A 397 -13.00 -6.45 27.94
N ALA A 398 -11.70 -6.68 28.14
CA ALA A 398 -10.81 -7.19 27.14
C ALA A 398 -10.95 -8.71 26.93
N GLN A 399 -11.27 -9.46 28.00
CA GLN A 399 -11.72 -10.84 27.90
C GLN A 399 -13.06 -10.91 27.19
N GLN A 400 -13.94 -9.94 27.45
CA GLN A 400 -15.18 -9.73 26.73
C GLN A 400 -14.92 -9.41 25.25
N ALA A 401 -14.06 -8.45 24.98
CA ALA A 401 -13.71 -8.09 23.60
C ALA A 401 -13.00 -9.24 22.86
N LYS A 402 -12.14 -10.01 23.56
CA LYS A 402 -11.50 -11.20 23.00
C LYS A 402 -12.51 -12.30 22.68
N GLN A 403 -13.44 -12.56 23.57
CA GLN A 403 -14.47 -13.57 23.30
C GLN A 403 -15.43 -13.06 22.23
N THR A 404 -15.79 -11.76 22.28
CA THR A 404 -16.55 -11.10 21.23
C THR A 404 -15.80 -11.21 19.91
N ALA A 405 -14.47 -10.93 19.89
CA ALA A 405 -13.66 -11.08 18.68
C ALA A 405 -13.49 -12.56 18.25
N GLN A 406 -13.54 -13.51 19.17
CA GLN A 406 -13.51 -14.94 18.84
C GLN A 406 -14.84 -15.45 18.28
N ASP A 407 -15.94 -14.94 18.80
CA ASP A 407 -17.26 -15.31 18.32
C ASP A 407 -17.62 -14.56 17.04
N GLU A 408 -17.14 -13.32 16.89
CA GLU A 408 -17.14 -12.61 15.62
C GLU A 408 -16.31 -13.36 14.58
N LEU A 409 -15.12 -13.83 14.94
CA LEU A 409 -14.30 -14.66 14.07
C LEU A 409 -15.00 -15.99 13.75
N ALA A 410 -15.61 -16.62 14.75
CA ALA A 410 -16.34 -17.88 14.56
C ALA A 410 -17.62 -17.68 13.71
N GLN A 411 -18.30 -16.55 13.88
CA GLN A 411 -19.44 -16.23 13.02
C GLN A 411 -18.99 -15.84 11.61
N ALA A 412 -17.89 -15.08 11.46
CA ALA A 412 -17.32 -14.81 10.17
C ALA A 412 -16.82 -16.10 9.51
N GLN A 413 -16.21 -16.99 10.28
CA GLN A 413 -15.85 -18.31 9.78
C GLN A 413 -17.11 -19.09 9.38
N THR A 414 -18.16 -19.04 10.20
CA THR A 414 -19.44 -19.70 9.91
C THR A 414 -20.12 -19.06 8.70
N ALA A 415 -20.09 -17.75 8.61
CA ALA A 415 -20.62 -16.99 7.47
C ALA A 415 -19.77 -17.18 6.22
N TYR A 416 -18.44 -17.25 6.38
CA TYR A 416 -17.51 -17.62 5.31
C TYR A 416 -17.78 -19.04 4.82
N GLU A 417 -17.92 -19.99 5.75
CA GLU A 417 -18.24 -21.38 5.40
C GLU A 417 -19.66 -21.52 4.79
N GLN A 418 -20.60 -20.68 5.24
CA GLN A 418 -21.93 -20.61 4.63
C GLN A 418 -21.87 -19.96 3.24
N ALA A 419 -21.18 -18.84 3.11
CA ALA A 419 -20.95 -18.17 1.83
C ALA A 419 -20.13 -19.04 0.87
N LYS A 420 -19.17 -19.78 1.41
CA LYS A 420 -18.41 -20.80 0.67
C LYS A 420 -19.31 -21.96 0.24
N LYS A 421 -20.15 -22.46 1.16
CA LYS A 421 -21.16 -23.50 0.86
C LYS A 421 -22.23 -23.02 -0.11
N GLU A 422 -22.57 -21.72 -0.08
CA GLU A 422 -23.46 -21.11 -1.06
C GLU A 422 -22.75 -20.85 -2.40
N SER A 423 -21.48 -20.45 -2.36
CA SER A 423 -20.62 -20.35 -3.54
C SER A 423 -20.40 -21.71 -4.19
N ASP A 424 -20.17 -22.75 -3.35
CA ASP A 424 -20.01 -24.13 -3.81
C ASP A 424 -21.34 -24.77 -4.29
N LYS A 425 -22.49 -24.18 -3.85
CA LYS A 425 -23.84 -24.56 -4.31
C LYS A 425 -24.33 -23.74 -5.49
N ALA A 426 -23.65 -22.64 -5.82
CA ALA A 426 -23.96 -21.89 -7.03
C ALA A 426 -23.67 -22.79 -8.24
N PRO A 427 -24.67 -23.14 -8.98
CA PRO A 427 -24.45 -24.03 -10.11
C PRO A 427 -23.49 -23.36 -11.07
N ASN A 428 -22.41 -24.05 -11.31
CA ASN A 428 -21.47 -23.72 -12.36
C ASN A 428 -22.25 -23.66 -13.69
N ARG A 429 -22.84 -22.52 -13.94
CA ARG A 429 -23.45 -22.24 -15.22
C ARG A 429 -22.33 -22.03 -16.22
N SER A 430 -21.76 -23.13 -16.59
CA SER A 430 -21.11 -23.26 -17.88
C SER A 430 -22.05 -22.70 -18.94
N ARG A 431 -21.89 -21.45 -19.23
CA ARG A 431 -22.46 -20.87 -20.44
C ARG A 431 -21.68 -21.40 -21.61
N THR A 432 -22.14 -22.52 -22.11
CA THR A 432 -21.90 -22.81 -23.50
C THR A 432 -22.63 -21.75 -24.34
N SER A 433 -21.95 -20.67 -24.54
CA SER A 433 -22.38 -19.71 -25.57
C SER A 433 -22.04 -20.31 -26.92
N LYS A 434 -23.01 -20.88 -27.54
CA LYS A 434 -22.95 -21.16 -28.98
C LYS A 434 -22.92 -19.80 -29.68
N THR A 435 -21.77 -19.46 -30.15
CA THR A 435 -21.59 -18.33 -31.06
C THR A 435 -22.23 -18.66 -32.41
N PRO A 436 -23.13 -17.86 -32.92
CA PRO A 436 -23.49 -17.99 -34.34
C PRO A 436 -22.36 -17.35 -35.15
N ARG A 437 -21.80 -18.19 -35.93
CA ARG A 437 -20.82 -17.85 -36.97
C ARG A 437 -21.43 -16.84 -37.96
N ARG A 438 -21.03 -15.60 -37.85
CA ARG A 438 -21.33 -14.62 -38.87
C ARG A 438 -20.08 -14.41 -39.71
N THR A 439 -20.12 -14.97 -40.89
CA THR A 439 -19.14 -14.72 -41.93
C THR A 439 -19.34 -13.27 -42.43
N SER A 440 -18.37 -12.43 -42.19
CA SER A 440 -18.20 -11.21 -42.94
C SER A 440 -16.79 -11.15 -43.47
N ARG A 441 -16.71 -11.05 -44.73
CA ARG A 441 -15.55 -10.96 -45.61
C ARG A 441 -14.69 -9.75 -45.22
N PRO A 442 -13.39 -9.86 -45.10
CA PRO A 442 -12.55 -8.69 -44.84
C PRO A 442 -12.42 -7.84 -46.09
N GLY A 443 -12.76 -6.57 -45.95
CA GLY A 443 -12.34 -5.55 -46.90
C GLY A 443 -10.85 -5.30 -46.85
N PRO A 444 -10.27 -4.70 -47.88
CA PRO A 444 -8.83 -4.51 -47.92
C PRO A 444 -8.38 -3.60 -46.78
N ARG A 445 -7.40 -4.12 -45.97
CA ARG A 445 -6.70 -3.34 -44.96
C ARG A 445 -6.02 -2.13 -45.62
N PRO A 446 -6.18 -0.95 -45.11
CA PRO A 446 -5.22 0.10 -45.38
C PRO A 446 -3.85 -0.32 -44.76
N SER A 447 -2.80 -0.12 -45.51
CA SER A 447 -1.44 -0.38 -45.06
C SER A 447 -1.16 0.41 -43.79
N PRO A 448 -0.61 -0.19 -42.75
CA PRO A 448 -0.29 0.52 -41.54
C PRO A 448 0.74 1.61 -41.83
N PRO A 449 0.62 2.78 -41.21
CA PRO A 449 1.65 3.79 -41.28
C PRO A 449 2.95 3.17 -40.75
N ARG A 450 4.04 3.45 -41.46
CA ARG A 450 5.36 2.94 -41.09
C ARG A 450 5.69 3.40 -39.68
N ARG A 451 6.03 2.45 -38.82
CA ARG A 451 6.52 2.65 -37.47
C ARG A 451 7.63 3.69 -37.48
N PRO A 452 7.60 4.67 -36.59
CA PRO A 452 8.81 5.42 -36.27
C PRO A 452 9.87 4.41 -35.76
N THR A 453 10.97 4.34 -36.45
CA THR A 453 12.10 3.54 -35.96
C THR A 453 12.76 4.37 -34.87
N TRP A 454 12.47 4.04 -33.63
CA TRP A 454 13.20 4.58 -32.50
C TRP A 454 14.67 4.15 -32.64
N THR A 455 15.47 5.08 -33.07
CA THR A 455 16.90 4.85 -33.09
C THR A 455 17.40 4.95 -31.65
N ARG A 456 18.18 3.97 -31.24
CA ARG A 456 18.90 3.98 -29.98
C ARG A 456 19.42 5.38 -29.67
N ARG A 457 19.10 5.90 -28.50
CA ARG A 457 19.76 7.07 -27.94
C ARG A 457 21.28 6.90 -28.17
N PRO A 458 21.98 7.84 -28.81
CA PRO A 458 23.42 7.75 -28.90
C PRO A 458 23.95 7.69 -27.47
N ARG A 459 24.75 6.70 -27.16
CA ARG A 459 25.53 6.74 -25.91
C ARG A 459 26.21 8.10 -25.92
N HIS A 460 25.99 8.88 -24.87
CA HIS A 460 26.82 10.04 -24.62
C HIS A 460 28.29 9.54 -24.57
N THR A 461 28.98 9.59 -25.69
CA THR A 461 30.44 9.53 -25.69
C THR A 461 30.87 10.88 -25.16
N THR A 462 31.07 10.96 -23.87
CA THR A 462 31.84 12.04 -23.27
C THR A 462 33.17 12.12 -24.03
N PRO A 463 33.56 13.27 -24.59
CA PRO A 463 34.88 13.41 -25.19
C PRO A 463 35.93 13.06 -24.12
N PRO A 464 37.04 12.45 -24.48
CA PRO A 464 38.08 12.12 -23.52
C PRO A 464 38.81 13.43 -23.12
N GLY A 465 38.32 14.05 -22.05
CA GLY A 465 38.87 15.29 -21.58
C GLY A 465 38.44 15.56 -20.15
N THR A 466 39.40 15.28 -19.26
CA THR A 466 39.46 15.70 -17.86
C THR A 466 38.45 15.07 -16.92
N ARG A 467 38.85 13.90 -16.41
CA ARG A 467 38.37 13.33 -15.15
C ARG A 467 38.40 14.39 -14.05
N PRO A 468 37.31 14.80 -13.43
CA PRO A 468 37.40 15.54 -12.18
C PRO A 468 37.99 14.60 -11.12
N THR A 469 39.08 15.00 -10.55
CA THR A 469 39.72 14.34 -9.42
C THR A 469 38.73 14.29 -8.24
N ARG A 470 38.30 13.09 -7.92
CA ARG A 470 37.51 12.75 -6.75
C ARG A 470 38.19 13.36 -5.50
N PRO A 471 37.51 14.15 -4.66
CA PRO A 471 38.06 14.56 -3.39
C PRO A 471 38.30 13.33 -2.54
N SER A 472 39.54 13.20 -2.07
CA SER A 472 40.04 12.11 -1.26
C SER A 472 39.23 12.03 0.04
N ARG A 473 38.58 10.90 0.26
CA ARG A 473 37.93 10.50 1.51
C ARG A 473 38.92 10.65 2.66
N PRO A 474 38.61 11.31 3.78
CA PRO A 474 39.49 11.37 4.93
C PRO A 474 39.69 9.97 5.50
N LYS A 475 40.93 9.60 5.69
CA LYS A 475 41.37 8.35 6.32
C LYS A 475 40.77 8.25 7.74
N ARG A 476 39.97 7.22 7.97
CA ARG A 476 39.56 6.84 9.33
C ARG A 476 40.78 6.36 10.08
N THR A 477 41.15 7.05 11.12
CA THR A 477 42.11 6.61 12.13
C THR A 477 41.55 5.39 12.90
N PRO A 478 42.35 4.36 13.16
CA PRO A 478 41.90 3.21 13.93
C PRO A 478 41.76 3.60 15.41
N LYS A 479 40.62 3.29 16.01
CA LYS A 479 40.43 3.35 17.45
C LYS A 479 41.27 2.26 18.14
N PRO A 480 41.91 2.56 19.27
CA PRO A 480 42.68 1.57 20.00
C PRO A 480 41.74 0.57 20.70
N ARG A 481 42.11 -0.70 20.62
CA ARG A 481 41.56 -1.78 21.45
C ARG A 481 41.97 -1.56 22.92
N SER A 482 41.03 -1.31 23.78
CA SER A 482 41.25 -1.52 25.24
C SER A 482 40.66 -2.87 25.58
N GLY A 483 41.54 -3.82 25.74
CA GLY A 483 41.22 -5.04 26.47
C GLY A 483 41.25 -4.75 27.97
N THR A 484 40.28 -5.22 28.69
CA THR A 484 40.43 -5.61 30.08
C THR A 484 39.57 -6.83 30.35
N ARG A 485 40.26 -7.94 30.48
CA ARG A 485 39.78 -9.14 31.17
C ARG A 485 39.56 -8.79 32.63
N SER A 486 38.46 -9.10 33.22
CA SER A 486 38.39 -9.41 34.65
C SER A 486 37.47 -10.60 34.85
N ARG A 487 38.06 -11.60 35.52
CA ARG A 487 37.39 -12.74 36.11
C ARG A 487 36.71 -12.28 37.42
N ARG A 488 35.48 -12.64 37.59
CA ARG A 488 34.94 -13.48 38.66
C ARG A 488 33.44 -13.64 38.46
#